data_5337d25926026e3e8dda05abbf8c2379
#
_entry.id   5337d25926026e3e8dda05abbf8c2379
#
_cell.length_a   1.000
_cell.length_b   1.000
_cell.length_c   1.000
_cell.angle_alpha   90.00
_cell.angle_beta   90.00
_cell.angle_gamma   90.00
#
_symmetry.space_group_name_H-M   'P 1'
#
loop_
_entity.id
_entity.type
_entity.pdbx_description
1 polymer ?
#
loop_
_entity_poly.entity_id
_entity_poly.type
_entity_poly.pdbx_seq_one_letter_code
_entity_poly.pdbx_strand_id
1 'polypeptide(L)'
;MNGELFIVGDVQGCHQELLDLLAAARFDPARHQLVFVGDLINRGPDSKGVLEVARQHRALTVVGNHEDALLSGYAGETMARVRAQLGDTLDETVAWIRTWPTFLRFPDLGLIVVHAGIAPGKRPEECTRAELTRIRNVDGEPWFDAWRGPETVVFGHWAKLGKVDRPLVKGLDTGCVYGGRLTGIFWPRAEWVSVPARQQWFDPIAHVARW
;
A
#
# COMPACT_ATOMS: atom_id res chain seq x y z
N MET A 1 11.08 13.54 13.52
CA MET A 1 10.53 14.00 12.21
C MET A 1 9.61 15.16 12.48
N ASN A 2 9.86 16.34 11.91
CA ASN A 2 9.06 17.57 12.20
C ASN A 2 7.92 17.78 11.18
N GLY A 3 7.52 16.77 10.41
CA GLY A 3 6.51 16.88 9.38
C GLY A 3 5.34 15.92 9.62
N GLU A 4 4.17 16.31 9.10
CA GLU A 4 2.98 15.49 9.06
C GLU A 4 3.14 14.35 8.04
N LEU A 5 2.61 13.15 8.31
CA LEU A 5 2.63 12.05 7.36
C LEU A 5 1.44 12.14 6.41
N PHE A 6 1.65 11.90 5.12
CA PHE A 6 0.58 11.59 4.18
C PHE A 6 0.72 10.13 3.76
N ILE A 7 -0.18 9.28 4.24
CA ILE A 7 -0.13 7.82 4.06
C ILE A 7 -1.10 7.45 2.96
N VAL A 8 -0.61 6.75 1.94
CA VAL A 8 -1.37 6.39 0.72
C VAL A 8 -1.58 4.88 0.69
N GLY A 9 -2.79 4.46 0.33
CA GLY A 9 -3.19 3.07 0.12
C GLY A 9 -2.59 2.45 -1.15
N ASP A 10 -3.07 1.26 -1.51
CA ASP A 10 -2.60 0.46 -2.63
C ASP A 10 -2.71 1.22 -3.96
N VAL A 11 -1.58 1.55 -4.57
CA VAL A 11 -1.52 2.30 -5.83
C VAL A 11 -1.58 1.37 -7.03
N GLN A 12 -0.90 0.24 -6.95
CA GLN A 12 -0.91 -0.83 -7.97
C GLN A 12 -0.72 -0.31 -9.40
N GLY A 13 0.29 0.55 -9.62
CA GLY A 13 0.61 1.11 -10.94
C GLY A 13 -0.37 2.18 -11.46
N CYS A 14 -1.31 2.65 -10.65
CA CYS A 14 -2.23 3.75 -10.99
C CYS A 14 -1.54 5.12 -10.83
N HIS A 15 -0.55 5.38 -11.68
CA HIS A 15 0.35 6.54 -11.57
C HIS A 15 -0.39 7.87 -11.66
N GLN A 16 -1.32 8.01 -12.61
CA GLN A 16 -2.05 9.27 -12.78
C GLN A 16 -2.98 9.55 -11.59
N GLU A 17 -3.61 8.53 -11.05
CA GLU A 17 -4.43 8.65 -9.83
C GLU A 17 -3.58 9.03 -8.62
N LEU A 18 -2.31 8.56 -8.55
CA LEU A 18 -1.38 9.01 -7.52
C LEU A 18 -1.07 10.50 -7.64
N LEU A 19 -0.80 11.00 -8.85
CA LEU A 19 -0.58 12.42 -9.07
C LEU A 19 -1.83 13.24 -8.75
N ASP A 20 -3.01 12.77 -9.15
CA ASP A 20 -4.28 13.42 -8.84
C ASP A 20 -4.53 13.47 -7.31
N LEU A 21 -4.19 12.37 -6.59
CA LEU A 21 -4.31 12.29 -5.13
C LEU A 21 -3.37 13.28 -4.43
N LEU A 22 -2.10 13.34 -4.84
CA LEU A 22 -1.14 14.29 -4.28
C LEU A 22 -1.57 15.73 -4.52
N ALA A 23 -2.09 16.05 -5.70
CA ALA A 23 -2.63 17.37 -6.01
C ALA A 23 -3.87 17.69 -5.16
N ALA A 24 -4.84 16.77 -5.05
CA ALA A 24 -6.05 16.93 -4.24
C ALA A 24 -5.72 17.11 -2.75
N ALA A 25 -4.71 16.38 -2.26
CA ALA A 25 -4.18 16.50 -0.90
C ALA A 25 -3.39 17.81 -0.67
N ARG A 26 -3.09 18.56 -1.73
CA ARG A 26 -2.12 19.68 -1.64
C ARG A 26 -0.84 19.24 -0.96
N PHE A 27 -0.34 18.06 -1.36
CA PHE A 27 0.88 17.50 -0.80
C PHE A 27 2.06 18.44 -1.05
N ASP A 28 2.77 18.76 0.03
CA ASP A 28 3.96 19.62 0.02
C ASP A 28 5.14 18.84 0.65
N PRO A 29 6.16 18.47 -0.12
CA PRO A 29 7.28 17.69 0.40
C PRO A 29 8.15 18.44 1.42
N ALA A 30 7.99 19.76 1.54
CA ALA A 30 8.65 20.54 2.58
C ALA A 30 7.96 20.40 3.96
N ARG A 31 6.71 19.96 3.98
CA ARG A 31 5.86 19.88 5.18
C ARG A 31 5.41 18.46 5.49
N HIS A 32 5.29 17.61 4.47
CA HIS A 32 4.71 16.29 4.58
C HIS A 32 5.72 15.21 4.19
N GLN A 33 5.75 14.14 4.98
CA GLN A 33 6.44 12.91 4.62
C GLN A 33 5.45 11.96 3.92
N LEU A 34 5.76 11.59 2.68
CA LEU A 34 4.97 10.59 1.94
C LEU A 34 5.26 9.20 2.49
N VAL A 35 4.20 8.42 2.72
CA VAL A 35 4.27 7.04 3.21
C VAL A 35 3.34 6.17 2.38
N PHE A 36 3.75 4.97 2.01
CA PHE A 36 2.92 4.00 1.31
C PHE A 36 2.71 2.73 2.14
N VAL A 37 1.51 2.18 2.09
CA VAL A 37 1.17 0.91 2.75
C VAL A 37 1.63 -0.33 1.97
N GLY A 38 2.45 -0.17 0.91
CA GLY A 38 2.85 -1.23 -0.01
C GLY A 38 1.94 -1.34 -1.24
N ASP A 39 2.15 -2.37 -2.05
CA ASP A 39 1.45 -2.61 -3.32
C ASP A 39 1.46 -1.37 -4.25
N LEU A 40 2.66 -0.84 -4.50
CA LEU A 40 2.87 0.25 -5.44
C LEU A 40 2.79 -0.22 -6.89
N ILE A 41 3.19 -1.47 -7.13
CA ILE A 41 3.35 -2.07 -8.45
C ILE A 41 2.22 -3.06 -8.80
N ASN A 42 2.20 -3.47 -10.06
CA ASN A 42 1.37 -4.53 -10.61
C ASN A 42 -0.05 -4.07 -11.02
N ARG A 43 -0.69 -4.83 -11.93
CA ARG A 43 -2.06 -4.67 -12.45
C ARG A 43 -2.30 -3.38 -13.22
N GLY A 44 -1.93 -2.24 -12.70
CA GLY A 44 -2.13 -0.93 -13.32
C GLY A 44 -1.15 -0.63 -14.46
N PRO A 45 -1.35 0.51 -15.13
CA PRO A 45 -0.69 0.81 -16.38
C PRO A 45 0.78 1.22 -16.25
N ASP A 46 1.21 1.75 -15.08
CA ASP A 46 2.53 2.37 -14.94
C ASP A 46 3.14 2.20 -13.55
N SER A 47 3.66 0.98 -13.28
CA SER A 47 4.38 0.69 -12.04
C SER A 47 5.68 1.50 -11.93
N LYS A 48 6.34 1.79 -13.06
CA LYS A 48 7.58 2.56 -13.08
C LYS A 48 7.35 4.00 -12.61
N GLY A 49 6.35 4.67 -13.18
CA GLY A 49 6.02 6.05 -12.80
C GLY A 49 5.64 6.17 -11.32
N VAL A 50 4.90 5.19 -10.76
CA VAL A 50 4.60 5.17 -9.31
C VAL A 50 5.88 5.09 -8.48
N LEU A 51 6.82 4.21 -8.85
CA LEU A 51 8.09 4.06 -8.13
C LEU A 51 8.99 5.30 -8.28
N GLU A 52 8.95 5.98 -9.42
CA GLU A 52 9.65 7.25 -9.64
C GLU A 52 9.13 8.34 -8.70
N VAL A 53 7.80 8.46 -8.54
CA VAL A 53 7.18 9.37 -7.55
C VAL A 53 7.66 9.03 -6.14
N ALA A 54 7.66 7.75 -5.76
CA ALA A 54 8.13 7.31 -4.45
C ALA A 54 9.61 7.68 -4.20
N ARG A 55 10.47 7.50 -5.19
CA ARG A 55 11.90 7.91 -5.12
C ARG A 55 12.06 9.42 -5.04
N GLN A 56 11.38 10.16 -5.90
CA GLN A 56 11.44 11.64 -5.96
C GLN A 56 11.10 12.27 -4.61
N HIS A 57 10.08 11.76 -3.95
CA HIS A 57 9.63 12.27 -2.65
C HIS A 57 10.30 11.57 -1.46
N ARG A 58 11.30 10.69 -1.69
CA ARG A 58 11.95 9.90 -0.62
C ARG A 58 10.92 9.25 0.30
N ALA A 59 9.89 8.68 -0.30
CA ALA A 59 8.78 8.09 0.42
C ALA A 59 9.24 6.92 1.31
N LEU A 60 8.65 6.82 2.49
CA LEU A 60 8.76 5.63 3.32
C LEU A 60 7.73 4.60 2.82
N THR A 61 8.14 3.37 2.64
CA THR A 61 7.29 2.35 2.05
C THR A 61 7.45 1.03 2.79
N VAL A 62 6.36 0.35 3.08
CA VAL A 62 6.40 -1.05 3.52
C VAL A 62 6.24 -1.98 2.32
N VAL A 63 6.74 -3.21 2.44
CA VAL A 63 6.55 -4.22 1.39
C VAL A 63 5.11 -4.70 1.39
N GLY A 64 4.46 -4.69 0.21
CA GLY A 64 3.19 -5.35 -0.03
C GLY A 64 3.36 -6.75 -0.63
N ASN A 65 2.26 -7.48 -0.80
CA ASN A 65 2.32 -8.82 -1.39
C ASN A 65 2.68 -8.80 -2.88
N HIS A 66 2.49 -7.69 -3.58
CA HIS A 66 2.90 -7.55 -4.98
C HIS A 66 4.42 -7.34 -5.10
N GLU A 67 5.02 -6.54 -4.25
CA GLU A 67 6.48 -6.44 -4.17
C GLU A 67 7.09 -7.77 -3.74
N ASP A 68 6.49 -8.46 -2.79
CA ASP A 68 6.93 -9.77 -2.32
C ASP A 68 6.91 -10.82 -3.46
N ALA A 69 5.89 -10.78 -4.33
CA ALA A 69 5.82 -11.62 -5.52
C ALA A 69 6.93 -11.28 -6.53
N LEU A 70 7.25 -10.00 -6.74
CA LEU A 70 8.38 -9.58 -7.59
C LEU A 70 9.71 -10.10 -7.04
N LEU A 71 9.93 -9.93 -5.73
CA LEU A 71 11.16 -10.34 -5.04
C LEU A 71 11.37 -11.86 -5.04
N SER A 72 10.29 -12.65 -4.98
CA SER A 72 10.33 -14.11 -5.03
C SER A 72 10.54 -14.68 -6.43
N GLY A 73 10.56 -13.83 -7.46
CA GLY A 73 10.70 -14.27 -8.84
C GLY A 73 9.42 -14.84 -9.46
N TYR A 74 8.25 -14.61 -8.84
CA TYR A 74 6.97 -15.08 -9.39
C TYR A 74 6.79 -14.66 -10.85
N ALA A 75 6.47 -15.61 -11.74
CA ALA A 75 6.50 -15.44 -13.20
C ALA A 75 5.10 -15.27 -13.85
N GLY A 76 4.05 -15.00 -13.07
CA GLY A 76 2.70 -14.79 -13.61
C GLY A 76 2.61 -13.60 -14.57
N GLU A 77 1.62 -13.62 -15.47
CA GLU A 77 1.44 -12.62 -16.55
C GLU A 77 1.49 -11.17 -16.05
N THR A 78 0.79 -10.87 -14.96
CA THR A 78 0.76 -9.50 -14.44
C THR A 78 2.15 -9.06 -13.95
N MET A 79 2.93 -9.98 -13.38
CA MET A 79 4.29 -9.68 -12.93
C MET A 79 5.28 -9.60 -14.11
N ALA A 80 5.06 -10.32 -15.19
CA ALA A 80 5.82 -10.15 -16.43
C ALA A 80 5.62 -8.73 -17.01
N ARG A 81 4.40 -8.17 -16.93
CA ARG A 81 4.13 -6.77 -17.30
C ARG A 81 4.89 -5.79 -16.42
N VAL A 82 4.95 -6.02 -15.10
CA VAL A 82 5.76 -5.19 -14.19
C VAL A 82 7.22 -5.18 -14.63
N ARG A 83 7.81 -6.36 -14.91
CA ARG A 83 9.20 -6.44 -15.38
C ARG A 83 9.40 -5.68 -16.70
N ALA A 84 8.46 -5.78 -17.63
CA ALA A 84 8.50 -5.04 -18.88
C ALA A 84 8.40 -3.52 -18.66
N GLN A 85 7.54 -3.05 -17.74
CA GLN A 85 7.41 -1.64 -17.38
C GLN A 85 8.70 -1.10 -16.74
N LEU A 86 9.39 -1.91 -15.93
CA LEU A 86 10.65 -1.51 -15.27
C LEU A 86 11.84 -1.53 -16.25
N GLY A 87 11.83 -2.42 -17.25
CA GLY A 87 12.89 -2.49 -18.25
C GLY A 87 14.29 -2.54 -17.65
N ASP A 88 15.18 -1.67 -18.11
CA ASP A 88 16.59 -1.61 -17.67
C ASP A 88 16.75 -1.21 -16.19
N THR A 89 15.72 -0.68 -15.56
CA THR A 89 15.76 -0.31 -14.13
C THR A 89 15.35 -1.46 -13.20
N LEU A 90 15.04 -2.65 -13.73
CA LEU A 90 14.50 -3.77 -12.95
C LEU A 90 15.40 -4.18 -11.78
N ASP A 91 16.67 -4.45 -12.04
CA ASP A 91 17.62 -4.95 -11.04
C ASP A 91 17.85 -3.92 -9.93
N GLU A 92 18.02 -2.66 -10.29
CA GLU A 92 18.14 -1.56 -9.34
C GLU A 92 16.87 -1.40 -8.50
N THR A 93 15.71 -1.52 -9.13
CA THR A 93 14.41 -1.43 -8.46
C THR A 93 14.20 -2.60 -7.49
N VAL A 94 14.52 -3.82 -7.91
CA VAL A 94 14.48 -5.01 -7.04
C VAL A 94 15.42 -4.86 -5.84
N ALA A 95 16.65 -4.36 -6.06
CA ALA A 95 17.59 -4.10 -4.98
C ALA A 95 17.03 -3.06 -3.99
N TRP A 96 16.41 -2.00 -4.49
CA TRP A 96 15.79 -0.99 -3.65
C TRP A 96 14.58 -1.52 -2.88
N ILE A 97 13.65 -2.23 -3.52
CA ILE A 97 12.48 -2.83 -2.84
C ILE A 97 12.90 -3.82 -1.73
N ARG A 98 14.02 -4.54 -1.90
CA ARG A 98 14.57 -5.42 -0.85
C ARG A 98 14.94 -4.69 0.44
N THR A 99 15.18 -3.38 0.38
CA THR A 99 15.47 -2.57 1.57
C THR A 99 14.22 -2.13 2.33
N TRP A 100 13.02 -2.31 1.76
CA TRP A 100 11.79 -1.88 2.39
C TRP A 100 11.43 -2.77 3.57
N PRO A 101 11.04 -2.19 4.72
CA PRO A 101 10.58 -2.95 5.88
C PRO A 101 9.21 -3.58 5.62
N THR A 102 8.82 -4.53 6.44
CA THR A 102 7.48 -5.13 6.43
C THR A 102 6.46 -4.31 7.22
N PHE A 103 6.89 -3.44 8.11
CA PHE A 103 6.09 -2.44 8.80
C PHE A 103 6.95 -1.22 9.17
N LEU A 104 6.28 -0.10 9.41
CA LEU A 104 6.88 1.11 9.99
C LEU A 104 6.18 1.41 11.30
N ARG A 105 6.94 1.83 12.31
CA ARG A 105 6.38 2.27 13.58
C ARG A 105 6.81 3.70 13.85
N PHE A 106 5.86 4.53 14.26
CA PHE A 106 6.04 5.93 14.65
C PHE A 106 5.53 6.09 16.09
N PRO A 107 6.35 5.79 17.10
CA PRO A 107 5.89 5.77 18.50
C PRO A 107 5.36 7.12 18.97
N ASP A 108 6.02 8.22 18.60
CA ASP A 108 5.60 9.58 18.96
C ASP A 108 4.24 9.98 18.36
N LEU A 109 3.79 9.27 17.32
CA LEU A 109 2.51 9.48 16.66
C LEU A 109 1.48 8.40 16.98
N GLY A 110 1.82 7.43 17.84
CA GLY A 110 0.98 6.29 18.18
C GLY A 110 0.53 5.50 16.96
N LEU A 111 1.43 5.28 15.98
CA LEU A 111 1.08 4.78 14.66
C LEU A 111 1.96 3.61 14.21
N ILE A 112 1.32 2.61 13.62
CA ILE A 112 1.95 1.54 12.85
C ILE A 112 1.40 1.59 11.42
N VAL A 113 2.28 1.47 10.42
CA VAL A 113 1.92 1.27 9.02
C VAL A 113 2.37 -0.12 8.61
N VAL A 114 1.45 -0.91 8.07
CA VAL A 114 1.69 -2.29 7.62
C VAL A 114 0.90 -2.53 6.34
N HIS A 115 1.32 -3.50 5.50
CA HIS A 115 0.56 -3.73 4.27
C HIS A 115 -0.79 -4.40 4.53
N ALA A 116 -0.82 -5.60 5.12
CA ALA A 116 -2.07 -6.35 5.29
C ALA A 116 -2.63 -6.28 6.71
N GLY A 117 -1.81 -6.50 7.73
CA GLY A 117 -2.27 -6.46 9.10
C GLY A 117 -1.30 -7.10 10.09
N ILE A 118 -1.77 -7.28 11.32
CA ILE A 118 -1.02 -7.84 12.44
C ILE A 118 -1.81 -9.05 12.97
N ALA A 119 -1.14 -10.18 13.12
CA ALA A 119 -1.79 -11.39 13.64
C ALA A 119 -2.27 -11.17 15.09
N PRO A 120 -3.48 -11.66 15.45
CA PRO A 120 -4.02 -11.52 16.79
C PRO A 120 -3.05 -11.99 17.88
N GLY A 121 -2.97 -11.22 18.95
CA GLY A 121 -2.10 -11.52 20.09
C GLY A 121 -0.61 -11.29 19.86
N LYS A 122 -0.20 -10.84 18.68
CA LYS A 122 1.20 -10.54 18.34
C LYS A 122 1.46 -9.04 18.26
N ARG A 123 2.71 -8.67 18.48
CA ARG A 123 3.26 -7.38 18.04
C ARG A 123 3.76 -7.51 16.60
N PRO A 124 3.92 -6.43 15.82
CA PRO A 124 4.42 -6.51 14.44
C PRO A 124 5.76 -7.25 14.32
N GLU A 125 6.65 -7.07 15.29
CA GLU A 125 7.97 -7.70 15.35
C GLU A 125 7.92 -9.23 15.52
N GLU A 126 6.79 -9.75 15.99
CA GLU A 126 6.55 -11.18 16.24
C GLU A 126 5.82 -11.85 15.06
N CYS A 127 5.32 -11.02 14.12
CA CYS A 127 4.65 -11.51 12.93
C CYS A 127 5.64 -11.99 11.87
N THR A 128 5.27 -13.03 11.16
CA THR A 128 5.96 -13.44 9.95
C THR A 128 5.73 -12.43 8.83
N ARG A 129 6.62 -12.42 7.84
CA ARG A 129 6.44 -11.62 6.62
C ARG A 129 5.10 -11.92 5.94
N ALA A 130 4.70 -13.19 5.87
CA ALA A 130 3.43 -13.60 5.27
C ALA A 130 2.22 -13.03 6.03
N GLU A 131 2.24 -13.01 7.36
CA GLU A 131 1.18 -12.37 8.15
C GLU A 131 1.11 -10.87 7.85
N LEU A 132 2.23 -10.15 7.89
CA LEU A 132 2.26 -8.70 7.66
C LEU A 132 1.85 -8.30 6.23
N THR A 133 2.05 -9.20 5.23
CA THR A 133 1.77 -8.88 3.82
C THR A 133 0.50 -9.52 3.26
N ARG A 134 -0.18 -10.46 3.96
CA ARG A 134 -1.29 -11.23 3.38
C ARG A 134 -2.47 -11.50 4.30
N ILE A 135 -2.37 -11.26 5.61
CA ILE A 135 -3.44 -11.57 6.55
C ILE A 135 -4.73 -10.80 6.20
N ARG A 136 -5.86 -11.47 6.32
CA ARG A 136 -7.21 -10.88 6.19
C ARG A 136 -8.08 -11.29 7.36
N ASN A 137 -8.45 -12.55 7.37
CA ASN A 137 -9.28 -13.15 8.41
C ASN A 137 -8.46 -14.08 9.30
N VAL A 138 -8.85 -14.14 10.55
CA VAL A 138 -8.42 -15.16 11.50
C VAL A 138 -9.69 -15.72 12.12
N ASP A 139 -9.87 -17.03 12.08
CA ASP A 139 -11.07 -17.74 12.56
C ASP A 139 -12.39 -17.19 11.97
N GLY A 140 -12.35 -16.73 10.71
CA GLY A 140 -13.50 -16.20 9.98
C GLY A 140 -13.75 -14.70 10.15
N GLU A 141 -13.13 -14.06 11.13
CA GLU A 141 -13.29 -12.64 11.44
C GLU A 141 -12.10 -11.79 10.93
N PRO A 142 -12.30 -10.52 10.57
CA PRO A 142 -11.21 -9.63 10.22
C PRO A 142 -10.16 -9.55 11.33
N TRP A 143 -8.87 -9.63 10.98
CA TRP A 143 -7.76 -9.61 11.96
C TRP A 143 -7.85 -8.43 12.93
N PHE A 144 -8.34 -7.29 12.47
CA PHE A 144 -8.41 -6.06 13.24
C PHE A 144 -9.53 -6.05 14.30
N ASP A 145 -10.48 -6.97 14.24
CA ASP A 145 -11.49 -7.13 15.30
C ASP A 145 -10.86 -7.65 16.59
N ALA A 146 -9.71 -8.30 16.47
CA ALA A 146 -8.91 -8.76 17.60
C ALA A 146 -7.77 -7.80 17.98
N TRP A 147 -7.55 -6.69 17.25
CA TRP A 147 -6.48 -5.74 17.57
C TRP A 147 -6.75 -5.04 18.90
N ARG A 148 -5.78 -5.08 19.82
CA ARG A 148 -5.86 -4.49 21.17
C ARG A 148 -4.60 -3.68 21.53
N GLY A 149 -3.73 -3.43 20.54
CA GLY A 149 -2.53 -2.60 20.76
C GLY A 149 -2.90 -1.14 21.04
N PRO A 150 -1.98 -0.37 21.64
CA PRO A 150 -2.22 1.04 21.95
C PRO A 150 -2.12 1.95 20.73
N GLU A 151 -1.51 1.47 19.64
CA GLU A 151 -1.23 2.26 18.44
C GLU A 151 -2.33 2.08 17.40
N THR A 152 -2.59 3.12 16.61
CA THR A 152 -3.42 3.00 15.43
C THR A 152 -2.65 2.27 14.33
N VAL A 153 -3.29 1.29 13.69
CA VAL A 153 -2.74 0.56 12.55
C VAL A 153 -3.35 1.09 11.27
N VAL A 154 -2.50 1.56 10.35
CA VAL A 154 -2.89 1.94 8.98
C VAL A 154 -2.45 0.83 8.03
N PHE A 155 -3.38 0.35 7.20
CA PHE A 155 -3.15 -0.80 6.32
C PHE A 155 -3.83 -0.66 4.94
N GLY A 156 -3.46 -1.54 3.98
CA GLY A 156 -3.99 -1.67 2.63
C GLY A 156 -4.56 -3.05 2.32
N HIS A 157 -4.15 -3.66 1.19
CA HIS A 157 -4.30 -5.08 0.84
C HIS A 157 -5.73 -5.60 0.59
N TRP A 158 -6.74 -5.05 1.21
CA TRP A 158 -8.07 -5.68 1.25
C TRP A 158 -9.15 -4.82 0.58
N ALA A 159 -9.02 -4.64 -0.74
CA ALA A 159 -9.89 -3.80 -1.56
C ALA A 159 -11.40 -4.06 -1.37
N LYS A 160 -11.80 -5.32 -1.09
CA LYS A 160 -13.21 -5.67 -0.89
C LYS A 160 -13.86 -5.00 0.32
N LEU A 161 -13.08 -4.58 1.31
CA LEU A 161 -13.60 -3.85 2.46
C LEU A 161 -13.85 -2.37 2.14
N GLY A 162 -13.16 -1.85 1.13
CA GLY A 162 -13.12 -0.41 0.91
C GLY A 162 -12.45 0.33 2.08
N LYS A 163 -12.92 1.55 2.33
CA LYS A 163 -12.41 2.36 3.44
C LYS A 163 -12.82 1.76 4.80
N VAL A 164 -11.82 1.47 5.64
CA VAL A 164 -12.05 1.10 7.05
C VAL A 164 -11.64 2.29 7.93
N ASP A 165 -12.57 2.78 8.73
CA ASP A 165 -12.35 3.91 9.64
C ASP A 165 -12.86 3.58 11.04
N ARG A 166 -11.99 2.99 11.85
CA ARG A 166 -12.25 2.61 13.26
C ARG A 166 -11.25 3.33 14.18
N PRO A 167 -11.51 3.43 15.48
CA PRO A 167 -10.64 4.19 16.40
C PRO A 167 -9.16 3.85 16.28
N LEU A 168 -8.80 2.57 16.24
CA LEU A 168 -7.40 2.09 16.21
C LEU A 168 -7.02 1.42 14.89
N VAL A 169 -7.87 1.54 13.83
CA VAL A 169 -7.60 0.87 12.55
C VAL A 169 -8.08 1.71 11.40
N LYS A 170 -7.20 1.93 10.40
CA LYS A 170 -7.50 2.69 9.19
C LYS A 170 -7.10 1.87 7.96
N GLY A 171 -8.08 1.41 7.18
CA GLY A 171 -7.86 0.69 5.92
C GLY A 171 -7.97 1.64 4.73
N LEU A 172 -6.92 1.68 3.90
CA LEU A 172 -6.78 2.62 2.79
C LEU A 172 -6.98 1.98 1.40
N ASP A 173 -7.03 0.65 1.29
CA ASP A 173 -7.24 0.01 0.00
C ASP A 173 -8.71 0.14 -0.42
N THR A 174 -8.97 1.12 -1.24
CA THR A 174 -10.29 1.44 -1.79
C THR A 174 -10.44 1.01 -3.25
N GLY A 175 -9.58 0.10 -3.70
CA GLY A 175 -9.70 -0.62 -4.95
C GLY A 175 -9.44 0.22 -6.20
N CYS A 176 -8.47 1.12 -6.18
CA CYS A 176 -8.16 2.00 -7.30
C CYS A 176 -8.01 1.23 -8.62
N VAL A 177 -7.16 0.21 -8.66
CA VAL A 177 -6.90 -0.57 -9.88
C VAL A 177 -8.14 -1.32 -10.41
N TYR A 178 -9.13 -1.51 -9.55
CA TYR A 178 -10.42 -2.15 -9.90
C TYR A 178 -11.54 -1.16 -10.28
N GLY A 179 -11.21 0.11 -10.47
CA GLY A 179 -12.18 1.14 -10.82
C GLY A 179 -12.84 1.84 -9.60
N GLY A 180 -12.31 1.59 -8.41
CA GLY A 180 -12.76 2.24 -7.18
C GLY A 180 -12.11 3.62 -6.99
N ARG A 181 -11.39 3.80 -5.91
CA ARG A 181 -10.73 5.07 -5.56
C ARG A 181 -9.29 4.82 -5.09
N LEU A 182 -8.43 5.83 -5.24
CA LEU A 182 -7.16 5.91 -4.52
C LEU A 182 -7.36 6.80 -3.30
N THR A 183 -6.98 6.29 -2.13
CA THR A 183 -7.25 6.96 -0.85
C THR A 183 -5.96 7.13 -0.06
N GLY A 184 -5.81 8.29 0.56
CA GLY A 184 -4.76 8.59 1.52
C GLY A 184 -5.32 9.25 2.77
N ILE A 185 -4.50 9.31 3.82
CA ILE A 185 -4.82 9.94 5.09
C ILE A 185 -3.65 10.76 5.61
N PHE A 186 -3.92 11.97 6.07
CA PHE A 186 -2.95 12.74 6.84
C PHE A 186 -2.93 12.28 8.29
N TRP A 187 -1.74 12.11 8.87
CA TRP A 187 -1.57 11.70 10.24
C TRP A 187 -0.61 12.67 10.98
N PRO A 188 -0.96 13.12 12.21
CA PRO A 188 -2.00 12.60 13.12
C PRO A 188 -3.40 13.21 13.01
N ARG A 189 -3.65 14.22 12.15
CA ARG A 189 -4.97 14.88 12.06
C ARG A 189 -6.10 14.01 11.52
N ALA A 190 -5.79 12.79 11.03
CA ALA A 190 -6.73 11.81 10.51
C ALA A 190 -7.66 12.36 9.37
N GLU A 191 -7.14 13.26 8.56
CA GLU A 191 -7.86 13.83 7.41
C GLU A 191 -7.72 12.93 6.18
N TRP A 192 -8.85 12.48 5.66
CA TRP A 192 -8.93 11.61 4.50
C TRP A 192 -8.98 12.38 3.19
N VAL A 193 -8.21 11.97 2.21
CA VAL A 193 -8.27 12.46 0.83
C VAL A 193 -8.46 11.27 -0.10
N SER A 194 -9.28 11.41 -1.13
CA SER A 194 -9.58 10.30 -2.04
C SER A 194 -9.95 10.83 -3.43
N VAL A 195 -9.43 10.20 -4.46
CA VAL A 195 -9.74 10.50 -5.87
C VAL A 195 -10.34 9.27 -6.55
N PRO A 196 -11.27 9.42 -7.50
CA PRO A 196 -11.79 8.28 -8.25
C PRO A 196 -10.70 7.69 -9.15
N ALA A 197 -10.75 6.38 -9.38
CA ALA A 197 -10.00 5.76 -10.46
C ALA A 197 -10.47 6.33 -11.81
N ARG A 198 -9.56 6.53 -12.75
CA ARG A 198 -9.87 7.02 -14.09
C ARG A 198 -10.63 5.97 -14.91
N GLN A 199 -10.37 4.69 -14.63
CA GLN A 199 -11.08 3.53 -15.17
C GLN A 199 -10.79 2.27 -14.35
N GLN A 200 -11.44 1.17 -14.68
CA GLN A 200 -11.03 -0.15 -14.20
C GLN A 200 -9.82 -0.63 -14.99
N TRP A 201 -8.65 -0.62 -14.37
CA TRP A 201 -7.38 -1.04 -14.98
C TRP A 201 -7.20 -2.56 -15.00
N PHE A 202 -7.78 -3.25 -14.03
CA PHE A 202 -7.69 -4.69 -13.86
C PHE A 202 -9.04 -5.29 -13.50
N ASP A 203 -9.47 -6.30 -14.27
CA ASP A 203 -10.65 -7.11 -13.99
C ASP A 203 -10.21 -8.50 -13.51
N PRO A 204 -10.38 -8.83 -12.21
CA PRO A 204 -10.00 -10.13 -11.67
C PRO A 204 -10.83 -11.27 -12.26
N ILE A 205 -12.08 -11.04 -12.69
CA ILE A 205 -12.95 -12.07 -13.26
C ILE A 205 -12.49 -12.40 -14.67
N ALA A 206 -12.26 -11.39 -15.50
CA ALA A 206 -11.76 -11.58 -16.86
C ALA A 206 -10.36 -12.21 -16.88
N HIS A 207 -9.54 -11.96 -15.84
CA HIS A 207 -8.21 -12.57 -15.73
C HIS A 207 -8.29 -14.07 -15.42
N VAL A 208 -9.22 -14.50 -14.56
CA VAL A 208 -9.42 -15.93 -14.23
C VAL A 208 -10.06 -16.70 -15.40
N ALA A 209 -10.94 -16.07 -16.18
CA ALA A 209 -11.64 -16.69 -17.31
C ALA A 209 -10.73 -17.00 -18.52
N ARG A 210 -9.46 -16.63 -18.50
CA ARG A 210 -8.47 -16.89 -19.58
C ARG A 210 -7.62 -18.15 -19.33
N TRP A 211 -7.89 -18.88 -18.26
CA TRP A 211 -7.28 -20.16 -17.88
C TRP A 211 -8.37 -21.25 -17.83
#